data_4818bd5dbf2943c59886f54e794246f3
#
_entry.id   4818bd5dbf2943c59886f54e794246f3
#
_cell.length_a   1.000
_cell.length_b   1.000
_cell.length_c   1.000
_cell.angle_alpha   90.00
_cell.angle_beta   90.00
_cell.angle_gamma   90.00
#
_symmetry.space_group_name_H-M   'P 1'
#
loop_
_entity.id
_entity.type
_entity.pdbx_description
1 polymer ?
#
loop_
_entity_poly.entity_id
_entity_poly.type
_entity_poly.pdbx_seq_one_letter_code
_entity_poly.pdbx_strand_id
1 'polypeptide(L)'
;MSEYRSPKYGKGRKRKRKQSSSSPIVIGLVLVMAVLVLFSLGLRLLLNSGGSAPAVEMETPETAAAAETAPAETVKEKGPSLWQRLFGSKETEPPEMPEPEHVVSTASIAVTGDVLMHMPVINTGLRSDGSYNFDSIFQYLNTYASAADLAVANLETTLAGSDKGYKYSGHPAFNCPDEIVDALKNAGFDLLLTANNHCYDTSEYGFLRTVTTVRSKGLQVLGTRAEVSEPKYAVQEVNGIKIGMVNYTYQGLPENPTAGKVYMNRNTLSDTCALLVNSFVPGQLDSFYQEVNQCLTEMKANGAEATVMFIHWGNEYQTTPSTEQQQIAQQLCDMGFDVIVGGHPHVIQSAALLTSRVDPDRKTVCLYSTGNAVSNQRIAEMDLKTGHTEDGLLFSMTFSKYSDGTVYLEEVDLLPCWVDLRTEPQTQYPIIPLDDSIRDQWQSLFGLTDEALEGAQKSYDRTLELTGSGIRQAREYLAQQKQQREADYLAAVTETQEAA
;
A
#
# COMPACT_ATOMS: atom_id res chain seq x y z
N MET A 1 -8.26 -16.64 33.86
CA MET A 1 -8.30 -15.41 34.66
C MET A 1 -7.01 -15.33 35.46
N SER A 2 -6.00 -14.61 34.97
CA SER A 2 -4.81 -14.27 35.74
C SER A 2 -4.73 -12.75 35.76
N GLU A 3 -4.75 -12.19 36.98
CA GLU A 3 -4.68 -10.76 37.22
C GLU A 3 -3.28 -10.22 36.86
N TYR A 4 -3.24 -9.27 35.96
CA TYR A 4 -2.06 -8.51 35.59
C TYR A 4 -1.71 -7.51 36.70
N ARG A 5 -0.59 -7.71 37.40
CA ARG A 5 -0.06 -6.76 38.41
C ARG A 5 0.92 -5.79 37.75
N SER A 6 0.61 -4.50 37.81
CA SER A 6 1.50 -3.41 37.38
C SER A 6 2.76 -3.31 38.24
N PRO A 7 3.94 -3.05 37.66
CA PRO A 7 5.18 -2.86 38.42
C PRO A 7 5.22 -1.48 39.12
N LYS A 8 5.70 -1.45 40.37
CA LYS A 8 5.94 -0.23 41.16
C LYS A 8 7.22 0.48 40.73
N TYR A 9 7.14 1.74 40.33
CA TYR A 9 8.27 2.61 40.04
C TYR A 9 9.15 2.89 41.29
N GLY A 10 10.43 2.57 41.21
CA GLY A 10 11.45 2.91 42.19
C GLY A 10 12.06 4.31 41.94
N LYS A 11 12.30 5.08 43.01
CA LYS A 11 12.83 6.46 42.99
C LYS A 11 14.28 6.52 42.50
N GLY A 12 14.51 7.27 41.38
CA GLY A 12 15.82 7.47 40.78
C GLY A 12 16.76 8.40 41.57
N ARG A 13 18.03 8.03 41.63
CA ARG A 13 19.16 8.81 42.15
C ARG A 13 19.63 9.85 41.10
N LYS A 14 19.74 11.12 41.50
CA LYS A 14 20.29 12.22 40.68
C LYS A 14 21.80 11.99 40.42
N ARG A 15 22.22 11.90 39.17
CA ARG A 15 23.63 11.99 38.73
C ARG A 15 23.89 13.32 38.03
N LYS A 16 25.08 13.90 38.35
CA LYS A 16 25.56 15.22 37.88
C LYS A 16 25.94 15.16 36.39
N ARG A 17 25.51 16.18 35.65
CA ARG A 17 25.82 16.44 34.23
C ARG A 17 27.29 16.75 34.01
N LYS A 18 27.97 16.05 33.08
CA LYS A 18 29.23 16.49 32.45
C LYS A 18 28.89 17.07 31.08
N GLN A 19 29.34 18.29 30.82
CA GLN A 19 29.32 18.90 29.50
C GLN A 19 30.35 18.21 28.60
N SER A 20 29.95 17.73 27.41
CA SER A 20 30.85 17.28 26.36
C SER A 20 30.88 18.30 25.23
N SER A 21 32.09 18.73 24.85
CA SER A 21 32.37 19.59 23.71
C SER A 21 32.23 18.78 22.42
N SER A 22 31.52 19.33 21.45
CA SER A 22 31.36 18.74 20.11
C SER A 22 32.70 18.61 19.39
N SER A 23 32.99 17.42 18.86
CA SER A 23 34.21 17.11 18.10
C SER A 23 34.19 17.83 16.73
N PRO A 24 35.34 18.35 16.25
CA PRO A 24 35.44 19.03 14.96
C PRO A 24 35.07 18.16 13.75
N ILE A 25 35.01 16.84 13.89
CA ILE A 25 34.58 15.88 12.85
C ILE A 25 33.10 16.03 12.55
N VAL A 26 32.23 16.27 13.56
CA VAL A 26 30.79 16.44 13.37
C VAL A 26 30.48 17.72 12.58
N ILE A 27 31.23 18.78 12.77
CA ILE A 27 31.06 20.04 12.03
C ILE A 27 31.48 19.88 10.57
N GLY A 28 32.48 19.06 10.26
CA GLY A 28 32.90 18.74 8.89
C GLY A 28 31.84 17.96 8.11
N LEU A 29 31.19 16.95 8.73
CA LEU A 29 30.14 16.14 8.12
C LEU A 29 28.89 16.97 7.81
N VAL A 30 28.46 17.86 8.70
CA VAL A 30 27.32 18.76 8.47
C VAL A 30 27.57 19.71 7.31
N LEU A 31 28.81 20.20 7.16
CA LEU A 31 29.16 21.08 6.02
C LEU A 31 29.18 20.33 4.70
N VAL A 32 29.65 19.09 4.64
CA VAL A 32 29.62 18.26 3.41
C VAL A 32 28.20 17.93 3.00
N MET A 33 27.32 17.58 3.94
CA MET A 33 25.89 17.34 3.67
C MET A 33 25.18 18.61 3.15
N ALA A 34 25.48 19.78 3.72
CA ALA A 34 24.92 21.05 3.24
C ALA A 34 25.35 21.37 1.80
N VAL A 35 26.59 21.07 1.42
CA VAL A 35 27.09 21.26 0.07
C VAL A 35 26.42 20.31 -0.93
N LEU A 36 26.20 19.06 -0.56
CA LEU A 36 25.50 18.07 -1.40
C LEU A 36 24.04 18.44 -1.61
N VAL A 37 23.35 18.93 -0.59
CA VAL A 37 21.94 19.41 -0.71
C VAL A 37 21.88 20.65 -1.63
N LEU A 38 22.80 21.60 -1.50
CA LEU A 38 22.84 22.77 -2.38
C LEU A 38 23.19 22.39 -3.83
N PHE A 39 24.03 21.37 -4.04
CA PHE A 39 24.36 20.87 -5.37
C PHE A 39 23.15 20.16 -6.03
N SER A 40 22.39 19.37 -5.27
CA SER A 40 21.18 18.73 -5.76
C SER A 40 20.05 19.73 -6.07
N LEU A 41 19.88 20.79 -5.25
CA LEU A 41 18.96 21.89 -5.56
C LEU A 41 19.38 22.68 -6.80
N GLY A 42 20.69 22.95 -6.96
CA GLY A 42 21.24 23.63 -8.14
C GLY A 42 21.03 22.84 -9.42
N LEU A 43 21.18 21.50 -9.36
CA LEU A 43 20.96 20.61 -10.50
C LEU A 43 19.45 20.54 -10.88
N ARG A 44 18.55 20.54 -9.92
CA ARG A 44 17.09 20.61 -10.15
C ARG A 44 16.66 21.95 -10.77
N LEU A 45 17.27 23.06 -10.34
CA LEU A 45 17.03 24.38 -10.95
C LEU A 45 17.56 24.47 -12.39
N LEU A 46 18.68 23.83 -12.70
CA LEU A 46 19.23 23.77 -14.06
C LEU A 46 18.40 22.86 -15.00
N LEU A 47 17.85 21.77 -14.48
CA LEU A 47 17.00 20.86 -15.27
C LEU A 47 15.59 21.43 -15.48
N ASN A 48 15.10 22.33 -14.60
CA ASN A 48 13.79 22.99 -14.72
C ASN A 48 13.86 24.33 -15.48
N SER A 49 15.03 24.81 -15.90
CA SER A 49 15.20 26.02 -16.70
C SER A 49 15.22 25.74 -18.21
N GLY A 50 14.59 24.65 -18.66
CA GLY A 50 14.26 24.42 -20.06
C GLY A 50 13.23 25.46 -20.52
N GLY A 51 13.72 26.60 -21.02
CA GLY A 51 12.91 27.73 -21.40
C GLY A 51 11.93 27.39 -22.52
N SER A 52 10.67 27.70 -22.27
CA SER A 52 9.69 27.93 -23.31
C SER A 52 10.12 29.16 -24.13
N ALA A 53 10.35 28.93 -25.41
CA ALA A 53 10.58 30.01 -26.37
C ALA A 53 9.33 30.91 -26.43
N PRO A 54 9.49 32.25 -26.55
CA PRO A 54 8.38 33.15 -26.66
C PRO A 54 7.66 32.97 -28.00
N ALA A 55 6.33 32.89 -27.95
CA ALA A 55 5.47 32.96 -29.11
C ALA A 55 5.67 34.30 -29.78
N VAL A 56 6.09 34.30 -31.06
CA VAL A 56 6.12 35.46 -31.91
C VAL A 56 4.70 35.65 -32.42
N GLU A 57 4.03 36.73 -31.99
CA GLU A 57 2.84 37.28 -32.62
C GLU A 57 3.24 37.80 -34.01
N MET A 58 2.69 37.21 -35.06
CA MET A 58 2.74 37.78 -36.41
C MET A 58 1.57 38.72 -36.55
N GLU A 59 1.88 40.02 -36.54
CA GLU A 59 0.99 41.05 -37.05
C GLU A 59 0.78 40.86 -38.55
N THR A 60 -0.45 40.97 -38.99
CA THR A 60 -0.85 41.08 -40.41
C THR A 60 -0.61 42.49 -40.92
N PRO A 61 0.07 42.67 -42.06
CA PRO A 61 0.03 43.95 -42.74
C PRO A 61 -1.07 43.96 -43.83
N GLU A 62 -1.85 45.02 -43.77
CA GLU A 62 -2.82 45.46 -44.77
C GLU A 62 -2.15 45.91 -46.07
N THR A 63 -2.79 45.53 -47.16
CA THR A 63 -2.82 46.06 -48.53
C THR A 63 -1.82 47.11 -49.00
N ALA A 64 -1.10 46.79 -50.09
CA ALA A 64 -0.86 47.77 -51.21
C ALA A 64 -0.55 47.03 -52.53
N ALA A 65 -1.44 47.27 -53.49
CA ALA A 65 -1.38 47.43 -54.95
C ALA A 65 -0.31 46.73 -55.81
N ALA A 66 -0.84 45.91 -56.75
CA ALA A 66 -0.61 45.80 -58.15
C ALA A 66 0.81 45.98 -58.77
N ALA A 67 1.31 44.88 -59.38
CA ALA A 67 2.08 44.92 -60.61
C ALA A 67 1.82 43.64 -61.43
N GLU A 68 1.34 43.77 -62.64
CA GLU A 68 1.15 42.79 -63.68
C GLU A 68 2.47 42.10 -64.05
N THR A 69 2.46 40.78 -64.11
CA THR A 69 3.33 39.99 -65.00
C THR A 69 2.63 38.74 -65.49
N ALA A 70 2.84 38.41 -66.76
CA ALA A 70 2.20 37.48 -67.64
C ALA A 70 1.98 36.05 -67.22
N PRO A 71 1.07 35.29 -67.89
CA PRO A 71 0.59 33.96 -67.44
C PRO A 71 1.63 32.89 -67.72
N ALA A 72 1.94 32.12 -66.69
CA ALA A 72 2.65 30.86 -66.80
C ALA A 72 1.67 29.77 -67.34
N GLU A 73 2.09 29.03 -68.36
CA GLU A 73 1.36 27.95 -68.99
C GLU A 73 0.98 26.86 -67.95
N THR A 74 -0.30 26.56 -67.87
CA THR A 74 -0.83 25.42 -67.15
C THR A 74 -0.43 24.13 -67.87
N VAL A 75 0.51 23.38 -67.32
CA VAL A 75 0.75 21.99 -67.72
C VAL A 75 -0.50 21.21 -67.25
N LYS A 76 -1.34 20.78 -68.18
CA LYS A 76 -2.42 19.86 -67.94
C LYS A 76 -1.80 18.48 -67.56
N GLU A 77 -1.94 18.10 -66.29
CA GLU A 77 -1.69 16.70 -65.89
C GLU A 77 -2.59 15.80 -66.75
N LYS A 78 -1.92 14.93 -67.51
CA LYS A 78 -2.60 13.86 -68.22
C LYS A 78 -3.11 12.87 -67.15
N GLY A 79 -4.42 12.82 -67.01
CA GLY A 79 -5.05 11.80 -66.15
C GLY A 79 -4.59 10.39 -66.54
N PRO A 80 -4.69 9.42 -65.64
CA PRO A 80 -4.18 8.07 -65.81
C PRO A 80 -4.66 7.47 -67.11
N SER A 81 -3.74 6.82 -67.85
CA SER A 81 -3.99 6.20 -69.14
C SER A 81 -5.11 5.11 -69.02
N LEU A 82 -5.83 4.85 -70.11
CA LEU A 82 -6.87 3.79 -70.15
C LEU A 82 -6.34 2.43 -69.65
N TRP A 83 -5.05 2.16 -69.85
CA TRP A 83 -4.34 0.99 -69.34
C TRP A 83 -4.19 0.98 -67.81
N GLN A 84 -3.88 2.11 -67.20
CA GLN A 84 -3.81 2.27 -65.72
C GLN A 84 -5.20 2.17 -65.08
N ARG A 85 -6.27 2.56 -65.77
CA ARG A 85 -7.68 2.39 -65.29
C ARG A 85 -8.18 0.96 -65.41
N LEU A 86 -7.65 0.15 -66.36
CA LEU A 86 -8.13 -1.21 -66.63
C LEU A 86 -7.28 -2.32 -65.97
N PHE A 87 -6.02 -2.03 -65.71
CA PHE A 87 -5.04 -2.99 -65.16
C PHE A 87 -4.16 -2.43 -64.06
N GLY A 88 -4.45 -1.27 -63.52
CA GLY A 88 -3.83 -0.76 -62.30
C GLY A 88 -4.20 -1.71 -61.15
N SER A 89 -3.30 -2.58 -60.76
CA SER A 89 -3.42 -3.28 -59.50
C SER A 89 -3.62 -2.19 -58.43
N LYS A 90 -4.71 -2.28 -57.65
CA LYS A 90 -4.75 -1.60 -56.37
C LYS A 90 -3.49 -2.09 -55.64
N GLU A 91 -2.48 -1.24 -55.49
CA GLU A 91 -1.51 -1.46 -54.45
C GLU A 91 -2.32 -1.53 -53.16
N THR A 92 -2.58 -2.73 -52.70
CA THR A 92 -2.98 -2.96 -51.32
C THR A 92 -1.81 -2.48 -50.51
N GLU A 93 -1.99 -1.40 -49.74
CA GLU A 93 -1.04 -1.04 -48.71
C GLU A 93 -0.72 -2.35 -47.95
N PRO A 94 0.57 -2.66 -47.71
CA PRO A 94 0.91 -3.85 -46.94
C PRO A 94 0.12 -3.76 -45.62
N PRO A 95 -0.44 -4.88 -45.15
CA PRO A 95 -1.15 -4.88 -43.89
C PRO A 95 -0.28 -4.20 -42.84
N GLU A 96 -0.83 -3.19 -42.17
CA GLU A 96 -0.17 -2.50 -41.07
C GLU A 96 0.20 -3.57 -40.05
N MET A 97 1.49 -3.78 -39.85
CA MET A 97 1.95 -4.78 -38.88
C MET A 97 1.46 -4.33 -37.50
N PRO A 98 0.86 -5.21 -36.70
CA PRO A 98 0.48 -4.86 -35.35
C PRO A 98 1.73 -4.40 -34.60
N GLU A 99 1.64 -3.24 -33.92
CA GLU A 99 2.71 -2.79 -33.05
C GLU A 99 2.90 -3.83 -31.93
N PRO A 100 4.16 -4.05 -31.49
CA PRO A 100 4.41 -4.94 -30.37
C PRO A 100 3.58 -4.56 -29.16
N GLU A 101 2.98 -5.54 -28.49
CA GLU A 101 2.41 -5.33 -27.18
C GLU A 101 3.49 -4.76 -26.25
N HIS A 102 3.26 -3.58 -25.75
CA HIS A 102 4.17 -2.89 -24.83
C HIS A 102 3.41 -2.33 -23.64
N VAL A 103 4.12 -2.20 -22.53
CA VAL A 103 3.56 -1.58 -21.33
C VAL A 103 3.32 -0.10 -21.57
N VAL A 104 2.08 0.35 -21.44
CA VAL A 104 1.68 1.76 -21.59
C VAL A 104 1.56 2.46 -20.24
N SER A 105 1.34 1.72 -19.17
CA SER A 105 1.19 2.28 -17.81
C SER A 105 1.49 1.21 -16.76
N THR A 106 1.95 1.67 -15.59
CA THR A 106 2.16 0.83 -14.40
C THR A 106 1.52 1.48 -13.18
N ALA A 107 0.97 0.65 -12.28
CA ALA A 107 0.44 1.07 -11.00
C ALA A 107 1.05 0.22 -9.89
N SER A 108 1.82 0.85 -9.02
CA SER A 108 2.44 0.21 -7.85
C SER A 108 1.64 0.48 -6.58
N ILE A 109 1.35 -0.57 -5.80
CA ILE A 109 0.65 -0.47 -4.52
C ILE A 109 1.57 -1.04 -3.45
N ALA A 110 1.78 -0.31 -2.36
CA ALA A 110 2.51 -0.77 -1.18
C ALA A 110 1.58 -0.87 0.02
N VAL A 111 1.66 -1.96 0.78
CA VAL A 111 0.78 -2.23 1.93
C VAL A 111 1.62 -2.56 3.15
N THR A 112 1.44 -1.84 4.25
CA THR A 112 2.04 -2.19 5.54
C THR A 112 0.99 -2.78 6.49
N GLY A 113 1.46 -3.36 7.59
CA GLY A 113 0.62 -4.06 8.57
C GLY A 113 -0.12 -3.16 9.56
N ASP A 114 -0.36 -3.71 10.75
CA ASP A 114 -1.23 -3.13 11.76
C ASP A 114 -0.56 -1.95 12.48
N VAL A 115 -1.15 -0.76 12.37
CA VAL A 115 -0.79 0.44 13.13
C VAL A 115 -1.52 0.38 14.46
N LEU A 116 -0.89 -0.27 15.45
CA LEU A 116 -1.48 -0.62 16.73
C LEU A 116 -0.93 0.28 17.85
N MET A 117 -1.66 1.37 18.14
CA MET A 117 -1.21 2.46 19.00
C MET A 117 -1.40 2.17 20.50
N HIS A 118 -0.51 1.34 21.05
CA HIS A 118 -0.44 1.11 22.50
C HIS A 118 -0.05 2.39 23.26
N MET A 119 -0.42 2.50 24.55
CA MET A 119 -0.08 3.68 25.36
C MET A 119 1.40 4.04 25.38
N PRO A 120 2.36 3.10 25.47
CA PRO A 120 3.79 3.44 25.36
C PRO A 120 4.14 4.10 24.01
N VAL A 121 3.53 3.66 22.89
CA VAL A 121 3.72 4.27 21.57
C VAL A 121 3.08 5.67 21.54
N ILE A 122 1.82 5.82 22.00
CA ILE A 122 1.13 7.11 22.08
C ILE A 122 1.95 8.14 22.87
N ASN A 123 2.52 7.73 24.00
CA ASN A 123 3.28 8.62 24.87
C ASN A 123 4.56 9.17 24.20
N THR A 124 5.09 8.49 23.17
CA THR A 124 6.28 9.01 22.44
C THR A 124 5.94 10.22 21.59
N GLY A 125 4.69 10.35 21.16
CA GLY A 125 4.22 11.48 20.36
C GLY A 125 3.97 12.74 21.17
N LEU A 126 3.75 12.64 22.49
CA LEU A 126 3.37 13.76 23.34
C LEU A 126 4.48 14.81 23.43
N ARG A 127 4.17 16.05 23.10
CA ARG A 127 5.04 17.22 23.16
C ARG A 127 4.84 18.01 24.47
N SER A 128 5.78 18.89 24.78
CA SER A 128 5.76 19.71 26.01
C SER A 128 4.60 20.71 26.07
N ASP A 129 4.01 21.07 24.95
CA ASP A 129 2.84 21.94 24.81
C ASP A 129 1.50 21.18 24.87
N GLY A 130 1.56 19.85 25.00
CA GLY A 130 0.39 18.97 25.07
C GLY A 130 -0.11 18.48 23.71
N SER A 131 0.50 18.91 22.59
CA SER A 131 0.21 18.38 21.26
C SER A 131 0.88 17.03 21.04
N TYR A 132 0.53 16.36 19.94
CA TYR A 132 1.13 15.08 19.54
C TYR A 132 1.80 15.21 18.17
N ASN A 133 2.85 14.42 17.96
CA ASN A 133 3.47 14.20 16.65
C ASN A 133 4.09 12.81 16.63
N PHE A 134 3.76 12.03 15.60
CA PHE A 134 4.18 10.65 15.43
C PHE A 134 5.09 10.43 14.21
N ASP A 135 5.58 11.50 13.56
CA ASP A 135 6.40 11.41 12.34
C ASP A 135 7.66 10.55 12.56
N SER A 136 8.23 10.56 13.78
CA SER A 136 9.40 9.75 14.11
C SER A 136 9.20 8.24 14.00
N ILE A 137 7.95 7.76 14.05
CA ILE A 137 7.63 6.33 13.86
C ILE A 137 7.96 5.91 12.43
N PHE A 138 7.57 6.74 11.45
CA PHE A 138 7.63 6.43 10.02
C PHE A 138 8.83 7.06 9.29
N GLN A 139 9.72 7.74 10.02
CA GLN A 139 10.80 8.56 9.44
C GLN A 139 11.73 7.83 8.46
N TYR A 140 11.91 6.52 8.61
CA TYR A 140 12.73 5.71 7.71
C TYR A 140 11.91 4.94 6.68
N LEU A 141 10.60 4.72 6.95
CA LEU A 141 9.70 4.03 6.03
C LEU A 141 9.16 4.96 4.94
N ASN A 142 9.14 6.28 5.17
CA ASN A 142 8.56 7.27 4.27
C ASN A 142 9.12 7.20 2.84
N THR A 143 10.43 6.96 2.67
CA THR A 143 11.06 6.83 1.34
C THR A 143 10.49 5.67 0.55
N TYR A 144 10.18 4.55 1.21
CA TYR A 144 9.65 3.35 0.58
C TYR A 144 8.13 3.46 0.35
N ALA A 145 7.38 3.98 1.32
CA ALA A 145 5.94 4.16 1.20
C ALA A 145 5.59 5.18 0.10
N SER A 146 6.28 6.34 0.10
CA SER A 146 6.05 7.40 -0.91
C SER A 146 6.59 7.06 -2.31
N ALA A 147 7.33 5.97 -2.48
CA ALA A 147 7.76 5.49 -3.78
C ALA A 147 6.65 4.72 -4.52
N ALA A 148 5.64 4.21 -3.81
CA ALA A 148 4.48 3.58 -4.43
C ALA A 148 3.49 4.65 -4.95
N ASP A 149 2.74 4.31 -6.01
CA ASP A 149 1.68 5.17 -6.55
C ASP A 149 0.44 5.19 -5.64
N LEU A 150 0.27 4.16 -4.80
CA LEU A 150 -0.76 4.06 -3.76
C LEU A 150 -0.19 3.31 -2.55
N ALA A 151 -0.05 4.00 -1.41
CA ALA A 151 0.40 3.37 -0.17
C ALA A 151 -0.77 3.17 0.81
N VAL A 152 -0.83 1.97 1.41
CA VAL A 152 -1.95 1.48 2.22
C VAL A 152 -1.45 1.03 3.59
N ALA A 153 -2.17 1.38 4.68
CA ALA A 153 -1.89 0.90 6.04
C ALA A 153 -3.18 0.48 6.76
N ASN A 154 -3.11 -0.52 7.65
CA ASN A 154 -4.24 -0.85 8.53
C ASN A 154 -4.21 0.04 9.77
N LEU A 155 -5.19 0.93 9.92
CA LEU A 155 -5.37 1.78 11.11
C LEU A 155 -6.15 0.99 12.17
N GLU A 156 -5.44 0.28 13.05
CA GLU A 156 -6.04 -0.58 14.08
C GLU A 156 -6.24 0.16 15.41
N THR A 157 -6.94 1.28 15.33
CA THR A 157 -7.31 2.13 16.47
C THR A 157 -8.51 2.99 16.09
N THR A 158 -9.26 3.47 17.10
CA THR A 158 -10.25 4.53 16.89
C THR A 158 -9.64 5.91 17.13
N LEU A 159 -10.32 6.94 16.63
CA LEU A 159 -9.97 8.36 16.78
C LEU A 159 -11.15 9.12 17.42
N ALA A 160 -11.49 8.78 18.67
CA ALA A 160 -12.58 9.43 19.40
C ALA A 160 -12.20 10.81 19.98
N GLY A 161 -10.90 11.15 19.94
CA GLY A 161 -10.37 12.32 20.61
C GLY A 161 -10.27 12.13 22.12
N SER A 162 -10.01 13.22 22.85
CA SER A 162 -9.91 13.23 24.33
C SER A 162 -10.98 14.09 25.01
N ASP A 163 -11.92 14.62 24.24
CA ASP A 163 -13.11 15.33 24.70
C ASP A 163 -14.30 14.37 24.89
N LYS A 164 -15.46 14.88 25.26
CA LYS A 164 -16.72 14.12 25.44
C LYS A 164 -16.61 12.88 26.33
N GLY A 165 -15.67 12.88 27.27
CA GLY A 165 -15.48 11.79 28.22
C GLY A 165 -14.55 10.68 27.76
N TYR A 166 -14.04 10.74 26.53
CA TYR A 166 -13.01 9.81 26.05
C TYR A 166 -11.63 10.20 26.56
N LYS A 167 -10.73 9.23 26.57
CA LYS A 167 -9.29 9.41 26.85
C LYS A 167 -8.50 8.60 25.85
N TYR A 168 -7.30 9.04 25.53
CA TYR A 168 -6.38 8.21 24.75
C TYR A 168 -6.04 6.95 25.53
N SER A 169 -6.04 5.82 24.83
CA SER A 169 -5.87 4.49 25.42
C SER A 169 -5.27 3.52 24.40
N GLY A 170 -4.50 2.55 24.92
CA GLY A 170 -4.07 1.37 24.18
C GLY A 170 -4.94 0.16 24.55
N HIS A 171 -4.37 -1.06 24.41
CA HIS A 171 -5.07 -2.31 24.75
C HIS A 171 -5.75 -2.23 26.13
N PRO A 172 -6.99 -2.76 26.28
CA PRO A 172 -7.76 -3.55 25.33
C PRO A 172 -8.71 -2.75 24.43
N ALA A 173 -8.77 -1.42 24.55
CA ALA A 173 -9.64 -0.56 23.75
C ALA A 173 -8.82 0.65 23.29
N PHE A 174 -8.56 0.70 22.00
CA PHE A 174 -7.66 1.67 21.39
C PHE A 174 -8.36 2.98 21.05
N ASN A 175 -7.77 4.09 21.47
CA ASN A 175 -8.15 5.44 21.08
C ASN A 175 -6.89 6.31 20.98
N CYS A 176 -6.50 6.67 19.77
CA CYS A 176 -5.28 7.39 19.47
C CYS A 176 -5.54 8.88 19.20
N PRO A 177 -4.57 9.79 19.45
CA PRO A 177 -4.60 11.15 18.93
C PRO A 177 -4.69 11.19 17.41
N ASP A 178 -5.42 12.16 16.87
CA ASP A 178 -5.69 12.32 15.44
C ASP A 178 -4.40 12.53 14.61
N GLU A 179 -3.32 12.97 15.24
CA GLU A 179 -2.01 13.25 14.65
C GLU A 179 -1.33 11.99 14.09
N ILE A 180 -1.81 10.79 14.44
CA ILE A 180 -1.35 9.55 13.78
C ILE A 180 -1.69 9.56 12.28
N VAL A 181 -2.83 10.15 11.91
CA VAL A 181 -3.24 10.28 10.50
C VAL A 181 -2.34 11.26 9.76
N ASP A 182 -1.92 12.36 10.42
CA ASP A 182 -0.95 13.30 9.84
C ASP A 182 0.40 12.62 9.60
N ALA A 183 0.88 11.83 10.58
CA ALA A 183 2.13 11.10 10.46
C ALA A 183 2.11 10.05 9.33
N LEU A 184 1.00 9.31 9.19
CA LEU A 184 0.80 8.38 8.08
C LEU A 184 0.80 9.11 6.72
N LYS A 185 0.07 10.23 6.63
CA LYS A 185 0.06 11.06 5.42
C LYS A 185 1.45 11.62 5.09
N ASN A 186 2.16 12.14 6.09
CA ASN A 186 3.52 12.65 5.92
C ASN A 186 4.51 11.56 5.49
N ALA A 187 4.25 10.31 5.86
CA ALA A 187 5.01 9.15 5.43
C ALA A 187 4.68 8.67 4.02
N GLY A 188 3.67 9.24 3.37
CA GLY A 188 3.27 8.92 2.00
C GLY A 188 2.14 7.91 1.88
N PHE A 189 1.42 7.58 2.97
CA PHE A 189 0.23 6.74 2.88
C PHE A 189 -0.98 7.53 2.36
N ASP A 190 -1.82 6.86 1.57
CA ASP A 190 -2.97 7.44 0.85
C ASP A 190 -4.29 6.86 1.33
N LEU A 191 -4.31 5.57 1.67
CA LEU A 191 -5.50 4.79 2.01
C LEU A 191 -5.33 4.07 3.35
N LEU A 192 -6.30 4.24 4.25
CA LEU A 192 -6.33 3.52 5.52
C LEU A 192 -7.42 2.45 5.52
N LEU A 193 -7.02 1.22 5.82
CA LEU A 193 -7.91 0.09 6.08
C LEU A 193 -8.45 0.26 7.50
N THR A 194 -9.76 0.20 7.65
CA THR A 194 -10.44 0.47 8.93
C THR A 194 -11.41 -0.62 9.35
N ALA A 195 -11.63 -1.65 8.49
CA ALA A 195 -12.32 -2.86 8.93
C ALA A 195 -11.35 -3.77 9.67
N ASN A 196 -11.29 -3.63 10.98
CA ASN A 196 -10.54 -4.46 11.93
C ASN A 196 -11.35 -4.65 13.21
N ASN A 197 -10.93 -5.58 14.09
CA ASN A 197 -11.65 -5.89 15.33
C ASN A 197 -11.68 -4.71 16.33
N HIS A 198 -10.80 -3.71 16.19
CA HIS A 198 -10.72 -2.52 17.03
C HIS A 198 -11.47 -1.29 16.48
N CYS A 199 -12.15 -1.40 15.34
CA CYS A 199 -12.83 -0.27 14.72
C CYS A 199 -14.00 0.31 15.56
N TYR A 200 -14.48 -0.40 16.59
CA TYR A 200 -15.60 0.00 17.45
C TYR A 200 -15.23 0.16 18.93
N ASP A 201 -13.96 0.26 19.29
CA ASP A 201 -13.46 0.32 20.67
C ASP A 201 -13.99 1.50 21.47
N THR A 202 -14.29 2.60 20.81
CA THR A 202 -14.90 3.81 21.41
C THR A 202 -16.35 4.02 20.98
N SER A 203 -17.07 2.92 20.75
CA SER A 203 -18.49 2.87 20.40
C SER A 203 -18.80 3.60 19.08
N GLU A 204 -20.08 3.86 18.81
CA GLU A 204 -20.56 4.51 17.59
C GLU A 204 -19.90 5.87 17.33
N TYR A 205 -19.73 6.67 18.38
CA TYR A 205 -19.12 7.99 18.23
C TYR A 205 -17.70 7.91 17.67
N GLY A 206 -16.85 7.10 18.27
CA GLY A 206 -15.48 6.96 17.79
C GLY A 206 -15.39 6.27 16.44
N PHE A 207 -16.24 5.28 16.17
CA PHE A 207 -16.34 4.63 14.86
C PHE A 207 -16.58 5.66 13.74
N LEU A 208 -17.65 6.47 13.86
CA LEU A 208 -18.00 7.49 12.86
C LEU A 208 -16.96 8.61 12.80
N ARG A 209 -16.42 9.01 13.96
CA ARG A 209 -15.40 10.05 14.02
C ARG A 209 -14.10 9.60 13.36
N THR A 210 -13.71 8.34 13.49
CA THR A 210 -12.51 7.81 12.82
C THR A 210 -12.61 8.01 11.31
N VAL A 211 -13.70 7.58 10.68
CA VAL A 211 -13.93 7.76 9.25
C VAL A 211 -13.85 9.23 8.83
N THR A 212 -14.55 10.10 9.56
CA THR A 212 -14.60 11.54 9.23
C THR A 212 -13.25 12.23 9.48
N THR A 213 -12.52 11.86 10.52
CA THR A 213 -11.20 12.42 10.85
C THR A 213 -10.18 12.05 9.77
N VAL A 214 -10.08 10.78 9.38
CA VAL A 214 -9.17 10.34 8.32
C VAL A 214 -9.44 11.10 7.02
N ARG A 215 -10.71 11.17 6.60
CA ARG A 215 -11.11 11.89 5.39
C ARG A 215 -10.83 13.39 5.47
N SER A 216 -11.06 14.02 6.62
CA SER A 216 -10.81 15.46 6.81
C SER A 216 -9.33 15.83 6.69
N LYS A 217 -8.43 14.89 6.97
CA LYS A 217 -6.98 15.03 6.79
C LYS A 217 -6.52 14.68 5.36
N GLY A 218 -7.44 14.26 4.50
CA GLY A 218 -7.22 14.03 3.07
C GLY A 218 -6.69 12.64 2.74
N LEU A 219 -6.85 11.65 3.63
CA LEU A 219 -6.63 10.24 3.33
C LEU A 219 -7.95 9.53 3.02
N GLN A 220 -7.88 8.46 2.27
CA GLN A 220 -9.01 7.60 1.96
C GLN A 220 -9.24 6.57 3.08
N VAL A 221 -10.48 6.07 3.16
CA VAL A 221 -10.89 5.03 4.11
C VAL A 221 -11.53 3.89 3.36
N LEU A 222 -11.16 2.66 3.69
CA LEU A 222 -11.75 1.45 3.13
C LEU A 222 -12.11 0.46 4.27
N GLY A 223 -13.28 -0.17 4.17
CA GLY A 223 -13.75 -1.19 5.11
C GLY A 223 -14.81 -0.69 6.09
N THR A 224 -14.73 0.58 6.52
CA THR A 224 -15.83 1.26 7.24
C THR A 224 -16.31 2.48 6.43
N ARG A 225 -17.56 2.88 6.64
CA ARG A 225 -18.21 3.97 5.91
C ARG A 225 -18.86 4.96 6.85
N ALA A 226 -19.09 6.19 6.39
CA ALA A 226 -19.85 7.19 7.12
C ALA A 226 -21.36 7.02 6.88
N GLU A 227 -21.75 6.52 5.69
CA GLU A 227 -23.13 6.39 5.25
C GLU A 227 -23.40 5.05 4.56
N VAL A 228 -24.61 4.51 4.71
CA VAL A 228 -25.04 3.23 4.12
C VAL A 228 -25.08 3.29 2.57
N SER A 229 -25.29 4.47 2.02
CA SER A 229 -25.30 4.71 0.58
C SER A 229 -23.92 4.58 -0.09
N GLU A 230 -22.83 4.65 0.69
CA GLU A 230 -21.47 4.48 0.16
C GLU A 230 -21.21 3.01 -0.19
N PRO A 231 -20.47 2.73 -1.29
CA PRO A 231 -20.13 1.37 -1.68
C PRO A 231 -19.23 0.69 -0.63
N LYS A 232 -19.31 -0.64 -0.56
CA LYS A 232 -18.46 -1.46 0.33
C LYS A 232 -17.03 -1.67 -0.21
N TYR A 233 -16.74 -1.15 -1.39
CA TYR A 233 -15.50 -1.29 -2.14
C TYR A 233 -15.04 0.08 -2.64
N ALA A 234 -13.83 0.14 -3.14
CA ALA A 234 -13.31 1.27 -3.91
C ALA A 234 -12.88 0.77 -5.32
N VAL A 235 -13.07 1.61 -6.33
CA VAL A 235 -12.39 1.50 -7.62
C VAL A 235 -11.60 2.79 -7.78
N GLN A 236 -10.29 2.68 -7.68
CA GLN A 236 -9.38 3.83 -7.74
C GLN A 236 -8.53 3.75 -9.00
N GLU A 237 -8.48 4.84 -9.73
CA GLU A 237 -7.58 4.96 -10.87
C GLU A 237 -6.19 5.38 -10.37
N VAL A 238 -5.19 4.54 -10.65
CA VAL A 238 -3.79 4.73 -10.31
C VAL A 238 -3.01 4.66 -11.62
N ASN A 239 -2.42 5.78 -12.04
CA ASN A 239 -1.69 5.90 -13.31
C ASN A 239 -2.45 5.33 -14.54
N GLY A 240 -3.77 5.55 -14.61
CA GLY A 240 -4.61 5.08 -15.72
C GLY A 240 -5.00 3.60 -15.66
N ILE A 241 -4.71 2.90 -14.54
CA ILE A 241 -5.18 1.54 -14.24
C ILE A 241 -6.20 1.61 -13.11
N LYS A 242 -7.39 1.04 -13.31
CA LYS A 242 -8.44 1.01 -12.32
C LYS A 242 -8.31 -0.21 -11.43
N ILE A 243 -7.98 0.03 -10.16
CA ILE A 243 -7.80 -1.02 -9.15
C ILE A 243 -9.06 -1.11 -8.29
N GLY A 244 -9.72 -2.26 -8.32
CA GLY A 244 -10.82 -2.61 -7.42
C GLY A 244 -10.29 -3.10 -6.09
N MET A 245 -10.71 -2.49 -4.99
CA MET A 245 -10.23 -2.81 -3.65
C MET A 245 -11.39 -3.00 -2.67
N VAL A 246 -11.25 -3.96 -1.78
CA VAL A 246 -12.21 -4.19 -0.70
C VAL A 246 -11.48 -4.60 0.58
N ASN A 247 -12.01 -4.18 1.76
CA ASN A 247 -11.45 -4.53 3.05
C ASN A 247 -12.54 -5.09 3.96
N TYR A 248 -12.28 -6.26 4.57
CA TYR A 248 -13.18 -6.97 5.48
C TYR A 248 -12.49 -7.34 6.79
N THR A 249 -13.29 -7.48 7.87
CA THR A 249 -12.83 -8.02 9.15
C THR A 249 -13.75 -9.12 9.67
N TYR A 250 -13.22 -10.02 10.50
CA TYR A 250 -14.02 -11.00 11.21
C TYR A 250 -14.80 -10.34 12.35
N GLN A 251 -15.91 -10.95 12.76
CA GLN A 251 -16.66 -10.57 13.95
C GLN A 251 -16.11 -11.28 15.19
N GLY A 252 -15.65 -10.52 16.18
CA GLY A 252 -15.21 -11.05 17.47
C GLY A 252 -16.41 -11.37 18.37
N LEU A 253 -16.98 -12.57 18.24
CA LEU A 253 -18.21 -12.96 18.90
C LEU A 253 -18.02 -13.13 20.43
N PRO A 254 -19.00 -12.69 21.26
CA PRO A 254 -19.07 -13.08 22.68
C PRO A 254 -19.46 -14.57 22.83
N GLU A 255 -19.35 -15.11 24.05
CA GLU A 255 -19.73 -16.51 24.32
C GLU A 255 -21.19 -16.84 23.95
N ASN A 256 -22.09 -15.88 24.11
CA ASN A 256 -23.53 -16.02 23.83
C ASN A 256 -23.99 -14.89 22.88
N PRO A 257 -23.70 -14.98 21.59
CA PRO A 257 -24.07 -13.96 20.63
C PRO A 257 -25.58 -13.93 20.40
N THR A 258 -26.16 -12.71 20.33
CA THR A 258 -27.55 -12.52 19.96
C THR A 258 -27.69 -12.62 18.44
N ALA A 259 -28.64 -13.41 17.95
CA ALA A 259 -28.91 -13.55 16.53
C ALA A 259 -29.21 -12.19 15.86
N GLY A 260 -28.63 -11.93 14.69
CA GLY A 260 -28.81 -10.71 13.91
C GLY A 260 -28.06 -9.49 14.44
N LYS A 261 -27.20 -9.62 15.45
CA LYS A 261 -26.29 -8.55 15.89
C LYS A 261 -24.89 -8.75 15.33
N VAL A 262 -24.20 -7.65 15.07
CA VAL A 262 -22.80 -7.59 14.63
C VAL A 262 -21.91 -7.24 15.81
N TYR A 263 -20.74 -7.85 15.87
CA TYR A 263 -19.81 -7.71 17.00
C TYR A 263 -18.40 -7.36 16.51
N MET A 264 -17.75 -6.41 17.19
CA MET A 264 -16.32 -6.15 17.07
C MET A 264 -15.68 -6.24 18.45
N ASN A 265 -14.61 -7.00 18.57
CA ASN A 265 -13.93 -7.24 19.86
C ASN A 265 -14.91 -7.52 21.03
N ARG A 266 -15.94 -8.37 20.77
CA ARG A 266 -17.06 -8.72 21.67
C ARG A 266 -18.04 -7.58 21.99
N ASN A 267 -17.83 -6.35 21.50
CA ASN A 267 -18.76 -5.25 21.62
C ASN A 267 -19.89 -5.40 20.60
N THR A 268 -21.14 -5.26 21.05
CA THR A 268 -22.28 -5.22 20.14
C THR A 268 -22.32 -3.86 19.44
N LEU A 269 -22.30 -3.86 18.12
CA LEU A 269 -22.43 -2.64 17.33
C LEU A 269 -23.87 -2.11 17.41
N SER A 270 -24.03 -0.77 17.28
CA SER A 270 -25.32 -0.17 16.98
C SER A 270 -25.82 -0.68 15.62
N ASP A 271 -27.14 -0.65 15.42
CA ASP A 271 -27.74 -1.09 14.15
C ASP A 271 -27.21 -0.25 12.97
N THR A 272 -26.86 1.02 13.19
CA THR A 272 -26.23 1.90 12.20
C THR A 272 -24.83 1.40 11.86
N CYS A 273 -23.93 1.24 12.84
CA CYS A 273 -22.55 0.83 12.59
C CYS A 273 -22.44 -0.59 12.04
N ALA A 274 -23.39 -1.47 12.38
CA ALA A 274 -23.48 -2.81 11.82
C ALA A 274 -23.64 -2.81 10.27
N LEU A 275 -24.29 -1.78 9.71
CA LEU A 275 -24.44 -1.61 8.27
C LEU A 275 -23.23 -0.90 7.62
N LEU A 276 -22.38 -0.26 8.42
CA LEU A 276 -21.28 0.59 7.95
C LEU A 276 -19.92 -0.10 7.96
N VAL A 277 -19.79 -1.29 8.55
CA VAL A 277 -18.56 -2.08 8.56
C VAL A 277 -18.69 -3.29 7.65
N ASN A 278 -17.65 -3.57 6.88
CA ASN A 278 -17.54 -4.82 6.12
C ASN A 278 -17.03 -5.91 7.05
N SER A 279 -17.87 -6.89 7.37
CA SER A 279 -17.49 -7.94 8.32
C SER A 279 -18.10 -9.30 7.99
N PHE A 280 -17.48 -10.35 8.48
CA PHE A 280 -17.96 -11.72 8.35
C PHE A 280 -17.97 -12.45 9.70
N VAL A 281 -18.81 -13.46 9.81
CA VAL A 281 -18.90 -14.35 11.00
C VAL A 281 -18.01 -15.55 10.78
N PRO A 282 -16.98 -15.78 11.60
CA PRO A 282 -16.15 -16.97 11.53
C PRO A 282 -17.00 -18.27 11.55
N GLY A 283 -16.69 -19.19 10.65
CA GLY A 283 -17.43 -20.44 10.49
C GLY A 283 -18.81 -20.35 9.81
N GLN A 284 -19.27 -19.14 9.42
CA GLN A 284 -20.53 -18.88 8.73
C GLN A 284 -20.29 -18.01 7.48
N LEU A 285 -19.62 -18.56 6.49
CA LEU A 285 -19.01 -17.78 5.40
C LEU A 285 -19.90 -17.57 4.16
N ASP A 286 -21.05 -18.25 4.06
CA ASP A 286 -21.89 -18.20 2.84
C ASP A 286 -22.35 -16.77 2.50
N SER A 287 -22.84 -16.02 3.49
CA SER A 287 -23.27 -14.63 3.30
C SER A 287 -22.10 -13.70 2.96
N PHE A 288 -20.93 -13.93 3.56
CA PHE A 288 -19.70 -13.21 3.25
C PHE A 288 -19.30 -13.43 1.79
N TYR A 289 -19.27 -14.68 1.32
CA TYR A 289 -18.93 -14.98 -0.06
C TYR A 289 -19.91 -14.39 -1.06
N GLN A 290 -21.21 -14.39 -0.75
CA GLN A 290 -22.22 -13.73 -1.58
C GLN A 290 -21.99 -12.23 -1.69
N GLU A 291 -21.72 -11.56 -0.56
CA GLU A 291 -21.45 -10.12 -0.52
C GLU A 291 -20.15 -9.76 -1.25
N VAL A 292 -19.08 -10.52 -1.04
CA VAL A 292 -17.79 -10.31 -1.73
C VAL A 292 -17.95 -10.50 -3.25
N ASN A 293 -18.70 -11.52 -3.68
CA ASN A 293 -18.97 -11.74 -5.10
C ASN A 293 -19.78 -10.60 -5.72
N GLN A 294 -20.73 -10.03 -4.97
CA GLN A 294 -21.45 -8.82 -5.39
C GLN A 294 -20.48 -7.63 -5.52
N CYS A 295 -19.65 -7.37 -4.52
CA CYS A 295 -18.63 -6.30 -4.58
C CYS A 295 -17.71 -6.47 -5.79
N LEU A 296 -17.22 -7.69 -6.05
CA LEU A 296 -16.36 -7.99 -7.20
C LEU A 296 -17.07 -7.73 -8.53
N THR A 297 -18.35 -8.13 -8.64
CA THR A 297 -19.18 -7.87 -9.82
C THR A 297 -19.36 -6.37 -10.05
N GLU A 298 -19.68 -5.63 -9.01
CA GLU A 298 -19.85 -4.17 -9.07
C GLU A 298 -18.53 -3.44 -9.37
N MET A 299 -17.40 -3.85 -8.78
CA MET A 299 -16.08 -3.31 -9.11
C MET A 299 -15.75 -3.47 -10.59
N LYS A 300 -15.96 -4.67 -11.15
CA LYS A 300 -15.76 -4.95 -12.58
C LYS A 300 -16.70 -4.13 -13.46
N ALA A 301 -17.98 -4.00 -13.07
CA ALA A 301 -18.93 -3.15 -13.77
C ALA A 301 -18.57 -1.66 -13.76
N ASN A 302 -17.84 -1.20 -12.71
CA ASN A 302 -17.27 0.15 -12.61
C ASN A 302 -15.88 0.26 -13.28
N GLY A 303 -15.47 -0.76 -14.00
CA GLY A 303 -14.27 -0.78 -14.82
C GLY A 303 -12.99 -1.15 -14.08
N ALA A 304 -13.07 -1.85 -12.94
CA ALA A 304 -11.87 -2.39 -12.29
C ALA A 304 -11.17 -3.39 -13.22
N GLU A 305 -9.89 -3.14 -13.46
CA GLU A 305 -9.00 -3.91 -14.34
C GLU A 305 -8.13 -4.90 -13.54
N ALA A 306 -7.90 -4.59 -12.26
CA ALA A 306 -7.24 -5.47 -11.29
C ALA A 306 -7.97 -5.40 -9.95
N THR A 307 -7.79 -6.41 -9.08
CA THR A 307 -8.57 -6.55 -7.84
C THR A 307 -7.71 -6.99 -6.67
N VAL A 308 -7.85 -6.27 -5.54
CA VAL A 308 -7.13 -6.55 -4.28
C VAL A 308 -8.13 -6.73 -3.15
N MET A 309 -8.01 -7.84 -2.42
CA MET A 309 -8.71 -8.07 -1.15
C MET A 309 -7.77 -7.77 0.01
N PHE A 310 -8.18 -6.86 0.88
CA PHE A 310 -7.58 -6.68 2.21
C PHE A 310 -8.47 -7.35 3.25
N ILE A 311 -7.90 -8.17 4.11
CA ILE A 311 -8.71 -8.94 5.06
C ILE A 311 -8.04 -9.07 6.42
N HIS A 312 -8.78 -8.70 7.48
CA HIS A 312 -8.35 -8.77 8.86
C HIS A 312 -8.93 -10.05 9.48
N TRP A 313 -8.10 -11.07 9.69
CA TRP A 313 -8.54 -12.46 9.94
C TRP A 313 -7.55 -13.31 10.73
N GLY A 314 -7.95 -14.53 11.06
CA GLY A 314 -7.07 -15.54 11.64
C GLY A 314 -7.01 -15.47 13.16
N ASN A 315 -5.90 -15.96 13.72
CA ASN A 315 -5.67 -16.04 15.17
C ASN A 315 -4.43 -15.24 15.55
N GLU A 316 -4.53 -14.46 16.61
CA GLU A 316 -3.40 -13.70 17.15
C GLU A 316 -2.20 -14.61 17.45
N TYR A 317 -1.01 -14.13 17.12
CA TYR A 317 0.30 -14.70 17.46
C TYR A 317 0.60 -16.07 16.83
N GLN A 318 -0.17 -16.49 15.82
CA GLN A 318 0.07 -17.72 15.06
C GLN A 318 0.79 -17.41 13.75
N THR A 319 2.01 -17.89 13.59
CA THR A 319 2.80 -17.70 12.33
C THR A 319 2.33 -18.60 11.19
N THR A 320 1.52 -19.61 11.49
CA THR A 320 0.91 -20.51 10.49
C THR A 320 -0.54 -20.09 10.26
N PRO A 321 -0.96 -19.85 9.00
CA PRO A 321 -2.34 -19.53 8.67
C PRO A 321 -3.30 -20.64 9.13
N SER A 322 -4.42 -20.25 9.74
CA SER A 322 -5.46 -21.18 10.16
C SER A 322 -6.12 -21.87 8.96
N THR A 323 -6.80 -22.99 9.19
CA THR A 323 -7.57 -23.68 8.15
C THR A 323 -8.64 -22.76 7.54
N GLU A 324 -9.29 -21.92 8.36
CA GLU A 324 -10.30 -20.97 7.87
C GLU A 324 -9.67 -19.89 6.97
N GLN A 325 -8.51 -19.34 7.33
CA GLN A 325 -7.77 -18.40 6.45
C GLN A 325 -7.46 -19.04 5.09
N GLN A 326 -6.99 -20.29 5.10
CA GLN A 326 -6.66 -21.02 3.87
C GLN A 326 -7.92 -21.29 3.01
N GLN A 327 -9.05 -21.65 3.63
CA GLN A 327 -10.33 -21.86 2.95
C GLN A 327 -10.85 -20.57 2.33
N ILE A 328 -10.83 -19.46 3.07
CA ILE A 328 -11.25 -18.15 2.58
C ILE A 328 -10.35 -17.70 1.41
N ALA A 329 -9.02 -17.79 1.57
CA ALA A 329 -8.08 -17.43 0.51
C ALA A 329 -8.33 -18.22 -0.78
N GLN A 330 -8.54 -19.53 -0.68
CA GLN A 330 -8.84 -20.35 -1.83
C GLN A 330 -10.16 -19.97 -2.49
N GLN A 331 -11.20 -19.66 -1.71
CA GLN A 331 -12.47 -19.23 -2.27
C GLN A 331 -12.39 -17.86 -2.95
N LEU A 332 -11.61 -16.93 -2.41
CA LEU A 332 -11.34 -15.62 -3.04
C LEU A 332 -10.54 -15.78 -4.34
N CYS A 333 -9.58 -16.72 -4.37
CA CYS A 333 -8.87 -17.09 -5.59
C CYS A 333 -9.84 -17.65 -6.65
N ASP A 334 -10.75 -18.54 -6.28
CA ASP A 334 -11.77 -19.09 -7.18
C ASP A 334 -12.75 -18.03 -7.70
N MET A 335 -13.03 -16.98 -6.91
CA MET A 335 -13.82 -15.82 -7.34
C MET A 335 -13.08 -14.91 -8.31
N GLY A 336 -11.74 -14.95 -8.31
CA GLY A 336 -10.89 -14.24 -9.25
C GLY A 336 -10.33 -12.91 -8.73
N PHE A 337 -9.98 -12.82 -7.45
CA PHE A 337 -9.09 -11.77 -6.97
C PHE A 337 -7.66 -12.01 -7.44
N ASP A 338 -6.93 -10.93 -7.76
CA ASP A 338 -5.55 -11.01 -8.21
C ASP A 338 -4.58 -11.10 -7.02
N VAL A 339 -4.86 -10.32 -5.96
CA VAL A 339 -4.04 -10.29 -4.75
C VAL A 339 -4.90 -10.30 -3.50
N ILE A 340 -4.46 -11.02 -2.46
CA ILE A 340 -5.05 -11.04 -1.12
C ILE A 340 -3.97 -10.63 -0.12
N VAL A 341 -4.26 -9.62 0.72
CA VAL A 341 -3.37 -9.14 1.77
C VAL A 341 -4.08 -9.22 3.12
N GLY A 342 -3.54 -10.03 4.02
CA GLY A 342 -4.09 -10.26 5.36
C GLY A 342 -3.41 -9.44 6.44
N GLY A 343 -4.14 -9.22 7.56
CA GLY A 343 -3.68 -8.62 8.81
C GLY A 343 -4.38 -9.28 10.01
N HIS A 344 -4.19 -8.82 11.23
CA HIS A 344 -4.72 -9.29 12.51
C HIS A 344 -3.82 -10.23 13.33
N PRO A 345 -3.11 -11.22 12.79
CA PRO A 345 -2.31 -12.12 13.65
C PRO A 345 -1.23 -11.41 14.48
N HIS A 346 -0.93 -10.16 14.19
CA HIS A 346 0.15 -9.35 14.81
C HIS A 346 1.53 -9.99 14.66
N VAL A 347 1.63 -10.97 13.80
CA VAL A 347 2.85 -11.64 13.35
C VAL A 347 2.77 -11.86 11.85
N ILE A 348 3.89 -11.85 11.18
CA ILE A 348 3.94 -12.19 9.76
C ILE A 348 3.54 -13.65 9.58
N GLN A 349 2.73 -13.92 8.55
CA GLN A 349 2.42 -15.28 8.09
C GLN A 349 2.95 -15.48 6.66
N SER A 350 2.92 -16.74 6.19
CA SER A 350 3.44 -17.10 4.88
C SER A 350 2.76 -16.37 3.72
N ALA A 351 3.48 -16.24 2.62
CA ALA A 351 2.90 -15.97 1.31
C ALA A 351 2.62 -17.27 0.55
N ALA A 352 1.66 -17.25 -0.36
CA ALA A 352 1.30 -18.38 -1.23
C ALA A 352 0.87 -17.90 -2.62
N LEU A 353 1.19 -18.69 -3.64
CA LEU A 353 0.61 -18.58 -4.97
C LEU A 353 -0.51 -19.61 -5.09
N LEU A 354 -1.76 -19.15 -5.01
CA LEU A 354 -2.93 -20.00 -5.08
C LEU A 354 -3.34 -20.22 -6.54
N THR A 355 -3.77 -21.45 -6.87
CA THR A 355 -4.35 -21.77 -8.18
C THR A 355 -5.86 -21.90 -8.02
N SER A 356 -6.63 -21.22 -8.87
CA SER A 356 -8.08 -21.32 -8.88
C SER A 356 -8.52 -22.74 -9.25
N ARG A 357 -9.52 -23.25 -8.55
CA ARG A 357 -10.12 -24.57 -8.82
C ARG A 357 -11.14 -24.52 -9.95
N VAL A 358 -11.61 -23.31 -10.29
CA VAL A 358 -12.62 -23.09 -11.34
C VAL A 358 -12.00 -22.62 -12.65
N ASP A 359 -10.81 -22.00 -12.58
CA ASP A 359 -10.01 -21.55 -13.71
C ASP A 359 -8.53 -21.84 -13.41
N PRO A 360 -7.98 -23.01 -13.81
CA PRO A 360 -6.62 -23.42 -13.46
C PRO A 360 -5.52 -22.50 -14.00
N ASP A 361 -5.81 -21.71 -15.03
CA ASP A 361 -4.84 -20.76 -15.60
C ASP A 361 -4.74 -19.49 -14.74
N ARG A 362 -5.75 -19.23 -13.91
CA ARG A 362 -5.77 -18.11 -12.99
C ARG A 362 -5.11 -18.44 -11.66
N LYS A 363 -4.22 -17.53 -11.24
CA LYS A 363 -3.57 -17.61 -9.93
C LYS A 363 -3.76 -16.31 -9.15
N THR A 364 -3.70 -16.44 -7.82
CA THR A 364 -3.81 -15.33 -6.88
C THR A 364 -2.59 -15.33 -5.96
N VAL A 365 -1.94 -14.18 -5.80
CA VAL A 365 -0.91 -14.03 -4.79
C VAL A 365 -1.58 -13.69 -3.45
N CYS A 366 -1.34 -14.52 -2.43
CA CYS A 366 -1.88 -14.33 -1.09
C CYS A 366 -0.73 -14.15 -0.08
N LEU A 367 -0.71 -13.03 0.61
CA LEU A 367 0.08 -12.81 1.82
C LEU A 367 -0.88 -12.92 3.01
N TYR A 368 -0.76 -13.97 3.83
CA TYR A 368 -1.72 -14.25 4.89
C TYR A 368 -1.69 -13.25 6.05
N SER A 369 -0.55 -12.63 6.36
CA SER A 369 -0.44 -11.54 7.32
C SER A 369 0.82 -10.72 7.10
N THR A 370 0.67 -9.40 7.16
CA THR A 370 1.74 -8.41 7.08
C THR A 370 2.43 -8.15 8.44
N GLY A 371 1.89 -8.69 9.54
CA GLY A 371 2.36 -8.40 10.91
C GLY A 371 2.03 -6.97 11.37
N ASN A 372 2.77 -6.48 12.35
CA ASN A 372 2.60 -5.13 12.87
C ASN A 372 3.44 -4.11 12.07
N ALA A 373 2.84 -3.00 11.66
CA ALA A 373 3.61 -1.84 11.23
C ALA A 373 4.30 -1.20 12.45
N VAL A 374 3.54 -0.93 13.51
CA VAL A 374 4.05 -0.44 14.79
C VAL A 374 3.19 -0.94 15.94
N SER A 375 3.82 -1.41 17.01
CA SER A 375 3.14 -1.81 18.24
C SER A 375 4.08 -1.80 19.44
N ASN A 376 3.55 -1.98 20.66
CA ASN A 376 4.34 -2.28 21.86
C ASN A 376 4.31 -3.78 22.22
N GLN A 377 3.99 -4.64 21.28
CA GLN A 377 4.01 -6.09 21.50
C GLN A 377 5.45 -6.63 21.40
N ARG A 378 6.28 -6.24 22.36
CA ARG A 378 7.71 -6.54 22.42
C ARG A 378 7.97 -7.86 23.16
N ILE A 379 9.12 -8.50 22.87
CA ILE A 379 9.58 -9.69 23.61
C ILE A 379 9.54 -9.46 25.13
N ALA A 380 9.90 -8.25 25.57
CA ALA A 380 9.91 -7.89 26.99
C ALA A 380 8.49 -7.83 27.60
N GLU A 381 7.50 -7.42 26.82
CA GLU A 381 6.13 -7.14 27.27
C GLU A 381 5.16 -8.33 27.05
N MET A 382 5.46 -9.21 26.10
CA MET A 382 4.63 -10.34 25.75
C MET A 382 5.00 -11.59 26.56
N ASP A 383 4.03 -12.44 26.84
CA ASP A 383 4.31 -13.81 27.34
C ASP A 383 4.99 -14.66 26.25
N LEU A 384 4.69 -14.40 24.99
CA LEU A 384 5.31 -15.00 23.81
C LEU A 384 6.70 -14.39 23.58
N LYS A 385 7.76 -15.21 23.73
CA LYS A 385 9.15 -14.76 23.67
C LYS A 385 9.83 -15.04 22.32
N THR A 386 9.09 -14.96 21.21
CA THR A 386 9.60 -15.31 19.87
C THR A 386 10.16 -14.13 19.07
N GLY A 387 9.72 -12.91 19.38
CA GLY A 387 10.07 -11.70 18.63
C GLY A 387 9.25 -11.47 17.36
N HIS A 388 8.41 -12.42 16.93
CA HIS A 388 7.60 -12.25 15.71
C HIS A 388 6.62 -11.08 15.77
N THR A 389 6.21 -10.63 16.95
CA THR A 389 5.34 -9.47 17.13
C THR A 389 6.04 -8.11 16.95
N GLU A 390 7.38 -8.13 16.84
CA GLU A 390 8.19 -6.95 16.52
C GLU A 390 8.45 -6.81 15.02
N ASP A 391 8.12 -7.87 14.26
CA ASP A 391 8.34 -7.97 12.82
C ASP A 391 7.10 -7.47 12.06
N GLY A 392 7.35 -6.71 11.01
CA GLY A 392 6.37 -6.28 10.04
C GLY A 392 6.97 -6.27 8.64
N LEU A 393 6.21 -5.87 7.67
CA LEU A 393 6.72 -5.70 6.31
C LEU A 393 5.93 -4.64 5.53
N LEU A 394 6.54 -4.16 4.48
CA LEU A 394 5.88 -3.44 3.40
C LEU A 394 5.82 -4.40 2.20
N PHE A 395 4.61 -4.82 1.84
CA PHE A 395 4.34 -5.68 0.68
C PHE A 395 4.00 -4.80 -0.50
N SER A 396 4.69 -4.98 -1.62
CA SER A 396 4.42 -4.25 -2.85
C SER A 396 3.94 -5.17 -3.97
N MET A 397 3.08 -4.61 -4.81
CA MET A 397 2.56 -5.24 -6.02
C MET A 397 2.51 -4.21 -7.15
N THR A 398 2.88 -4.62 -8.36
CA THR A 398 2.86 -3.77 -9.55
C THR A 398 1.98 -4.38 -10.61
N PHE A 399 0.98 -3.61 -11.05
CA PHE A 399 0.13 -3.93 -12.19
C PHE A 399 0.62 -3.15 -13.40
N SER A 400 0.66 -3.82 -14.56
CA SER A 400 1.02 -3.20 -15.84
C SER A 400 -0.14 -3.31 -16.81
N LYS A 401 -0.45 -2.20 -17.48
CA LYS A 401 -1.40 -2.13 -18.58
C LYS A 401 -0.66 -2.15 -19.89
N TYR A 402 -1.11 -3.00 -20.78
CA TYR A 402 -0.52 -3.18 -22.11
C TYR A 402 -1.29 -2.40 -23.18
N SER A 403 -0.69 -2.23 -24.34
CA SER A 403 -1.24 -1.47 -25.46
C SER A 403 -2.55 -2.02 -26.01
N ASP A 404 -2.85 -3.31 -25.80
CA ASP A 404 -4.13 -3.96 -26.11
C ASP A 404 -5.22 -3.69 -25.08
N GLY A 405 -4.87 -2.98 -23.98
CA GLY A 405 -5.75 -2.65 -22.86
C GLY A 405 -5.82 -3.69 -21.76
N THR A 406 -5.13 -4.83 -21.88
CA THR A 406 -5.08 -5.84 -20.81
C THR A 406 -4.24 -5.35 -19.63
N VAL A 407 -4.58 -5.81 -18.43
CA VAL A 407 -3.86 -5.50 -17.19
C VAL A 407 -3.43 -6.79 -16.51
N TYR A 408 -2.15 -6.85 -16.13
CA TYR A 408 -1.57 -8.00 -15.44
C TYR A 408 -0.89 -7.57 -14.15
N LEU A 409 -0.94 -8.41 -13.13
CA LEU A 409 0.01 -8.37 -12.01
C LEU A 409 1.37 -8.82 -12.55
N GLU A 410 2.36 -7.93 -12.52
CA GLU A 410 3.69 -8.18 -13.09
C GLU A 410 4.74 -8.49 -12.04
N GLU A 411 4.64 -7.83 -10.88
CA GLU A 411 5.63 -7.95 -9.83
C GLU A 411 4.99 -7.97 -8.46
N VAL A 412 5.60 -8.73 -7.55
CA VAL A 412 5.35 -8.66 -6.12
C VAL A 412 6.68 -8.66 -5.39
N ASP A 413 6.78 -7.83 -4.35
CA ASP A 413 7.96 -7.75 -3.51
C ASP A 413 7.57 -7.57 -2.05
N LEU A 414 8.52 -7.81 -1.15
CA LEU A 414 8.36 -7.49 0.25
C LEU A 414 9.65 -6.88 0.80
N LEU A 415 9.48 -5.85 1.59
CA LEU A 415 10.53 -5.22 2.38
C LEU A 415 10.27 -5.57 3.84
N PRO A 416 11.09 -6.44 4.46
CA PRO A 416 10.98 -6.69 5.89
C PRO A 416 11.16 -5.39 6.68
N CYS A 417 10.39 -5.24 7.75
CA CYS A 417 10.45 -4.10 8.64
C CYS A 417 10.53 -4.58 10.09
N TRP A 418 11.18 -3.82 10.92
CA TRP A 418 11.32 -4.12 12.35
C TRP A 418 11.04 -2.87 13.18
N VAL A 419 10.33 -3.02 14.29
CA VAL A 419 10.06 -1.91 15.22
C VAL A 419 11.21 -1.84 16.23
N ASP A 420 12.05 -0.81 16.14
CA ASP A 420 13.11 -0.54 17.10
C ASP A 420 12.56 0.21 18.33
N LEU A 421 12.91 -0.22 19.53
CA LEU A 421 12.59 0.50 20.77
C LEU A 421 13.83 1.25 21.28
N ARG A 422 13.83 2.55 21.10
CA ARG A 422 14.86 3.44 21.64
C ARG A 422 14.38 4.07 22.94
N THR A 423 15.26 4.10 23.94
CA THR A 423 14.95 4.69 25.24
C THR A 423 15.72 5.98 25.53
N GLU A 424 16.80 6.24 24.78
CA GLU A 424 17.66 7.40 24.94
C GLU A 424 17.83 8.14 23.59
N PRO A 425 17.86 9.47 23.55
CA PRO A 425 17.64 10.40 24.68
C PRO A 425 16.16 10.51 25.12
N GLN A 426 15.23 9.97 24.33
CA GLN A 426 13.80 9.85 24.62
C GLN A 426 13.25 8.57 23.99
N THR A 427 12.16 8.04 24.53
CA THR A 427 11.54 6.82 23.99
C THR A 427 10.98 7.07 22.60
N GLN A 428 11.27 6.16 21.66
CA GLN A 428 10.80 6.17 20.27
C GLN A 428 10.56 4.74 19.79
N TYR A 429 9.69 4.59 18.79
CA TYR A 429 9.37 3.33 18.11
C TYR A 429 9.54 3.48 16.59
N PRO A 430 10.73 3.81 16.07
CA PRO A 430 10.90 3.92 14.63
C PRO A 430 10.75 2.55 13.95
N ILE A 431 10.07 2.54 12.82
CA ILE A 431 10.02 1.39 11.90
C ILE A 431 11.31 1.40 11.09
N ILE A 432 12.08 0.33 11.18
CA ILE A 432 13.34 0.15 10.44
C ILE A 432 13.07 -0.70 9.20
N PRO A 433 13.16 -0.15 7.99
CA PRO A 433 13.10 -0.93 6.76
C PRO A 433 14.41 -1.72 6.59
N LEU A 434 14.30 -3.03 6.45
CA LEU A 434 15.42 -3.95 6.37
C LEU A 434 15.73 -4.30 4.91
N ASP A 435 16.06 -3.26 4.12
CA ASP A 435 16.43 -3.39 2.72
C ASP A 435 17.81 -4.07 2.60
N ASP A 436 17.83 -5.26 2.00
CA ASP A 436 19.04 -6.08 1.86
C ASP A 436 20.10 -5.41 0.98
N SER A 437 19.71 -4.55 0.06
CA SER A 437 20.64 -3.83 -0.83
C SER A 437 21.56 -2.84 -0.08
N ILE A 438 21.17 -2.45 1.14
CA ILE A 438 21.91 -1.55 2.02
C ILE A 438 22.21 -2.18 3.39
N ARG A 439 22.19 -3.52 3.48
CA ARG A 439 22.32 -4.27 4.73
C ARG A 439 23.54 -3.91 5.56
N ASP A 440 24.67 -3.69 4.91
CA ASP A 440 25.92 -3.28 5.53
C ASP A 440 25.88 -1.83 6.10
N GLN A 441 24.87 -1.05 5.75
CA GLN A 441 24.68 0.33 6.17
C GLN A 441 23.57 0.50 7.22
N TRP A 442 22.79 -0.53 7.55
CA TRP A 442 21.64 -0.42 8.48
C TRP A 442 22.03 0.25 9.80
N GLN A 443 23.18 -0.14 10.40
CA GLN A 443 23.61 0.43 11.66
C GLN A 443 23.86 1.94 11.56
N SER A 444 24.55 2.39 10.54
CA SER A 444 24.91 3.80 10.35
C SER A 444 23.75 4.67 9.89
N LEU A 445 22.95 4.17 8.94
CA LEU A 445 21.80 4.91 8.37
C LEU A 445 20.67 5.09 9.39
N PHE A 446 20.38 4.04 10.15
CA PHE A 446 19.29 4.05 11.11
C PHE A 446 19.75 4.36 12.54
N GLY A 447 21.06 4.51 12.78
CA GLY A 447 21.62 4.80 14.11
C GLY A 447 21.36 3.68 15.12
N LEU A 448 21.48 2.41 14.69
CA LEU A 448 21.25 1.24 15.54
C LEU A 448 22.41 1.02 16.48
N THR A 449 22.14 0.63 17.73
CA THR A 449 23.14 0.04 18.61
C THR A 449 23.52 -1.36 18.12
N ASP A 450 24.59 -1.95 18.63
CA ASP A 450 24.99 -3.33 18.27
C ASP A 450 23.86 -4.33 18.59
N GLU A 451 23.17 -4.17 19.73
CA GLU A 451 22.03 -5.00 20.12
C GLU A 451 20.83 -4.80 19.18
N ALA A 452 20.53 -3.55 18.79
CA ALA A 452 19.46 -3.24 17.85
C ALA A 452 19.76 -3.79 16.45
N LEU A 453 21.02 -3.73 16.00
CA LEU A 453 21.43 -4.35 14.72
C LEU A 453 21.24 -5.86 14.74
N GLU A 454 21.61 -6.54 15.85
CA GLU A 454 21.34 -7.98 16.01
C GLU A 454 19.84 -8.29 15.98
N GLY A 455 19.00 -7.45 16.62
CA GLY A 455 17.55 -7.52 16.58
C GLY A 455 17.00 -7.41 15.16
N ALA A 456 17.46 -6.40 14.42
CA ALA A 456 17.10 -6.16 13.02
C ALA A 456 17.47 -7.35 12.09
N GLN A 457 18.67 -7.92 12.25
CA GLN A 457 19.10 -9.08 11.50
C GLN A 457 18.23 -10.32 11.77
N LYS A 458 17.90 -10.56 13.06
CA LYS A 458 16.98 -11.66 13.44
C LYS A 458 15.59 -11.46 12.88
N SER A 459 15.08 -10.23 12.87
CA SER A 459 13.79 -9.89 12.28
C SER A 459 13.77 -10.16 10.77
N TYR A 460 14.80 -9.73 10.06
CA TYR A 460 14.98 -10.00 8.63
C TYR A 460 14.94 -11.50 8.34
N ASP A 461 15.74 -12.30 9.06
CA ASP A 461 15.84 -13.73 8.86
C ASP A 461 14.50 -14.43 9.15
N ARG A 462 13.80 -14.09 10.24
CA ARG A 462 12.46 -14.63 10.58
C ARG A 462 11.43 -14.30 9.48
N THR A 463 11.44 -13.08 8.96
CA THR A 463 10.51 -12.66 7.90
C THR A 463 10.73 -13.47 6.63
N LEU A 464 11.98 -13.65 6.20
CA LEU A 464 12.28 -14.45 5.01
C LEU A 464 12.03 -15.94 5.21
N GLU A 465 12.22 -16.48 6.41
CA GLU A 465 11.86 -17.88 6.72
C GLU A 465 10.37 -18.13 6.50
N LEU A 466 9.50 -17.20 6.92
CA LEU A 466 8.05 -17.34 6.78
C LEU A 466 7.54 -17.08 5.36
N THR A 467 8.08 -16.06 4.68
CA THR A 467 7.51 -15.54 3.43
C THR A 467 8.28 -15.93 2.18
N GLY A 468 9.58 -16.14 2.30
CA GLY A 468 10.51 -16.22 1.17
C GLY A 468 10.20 -17.32 0.15
N SER A 469 9.66 -18.47 0.57
CA SER A 469 9.28 -19.53 -0.35
C SER A 469 8.09 -19.12 -1.23
N GLY A 470 7.02 -18.60 -0.63
CA GLY A 470 5.80 -18.21 -1.36
C GLY A 470 6.02 -17.02 -2.29
N ILE A 471 6.77 -16.00 -1.82
CA ILE A 471 7.11 -14.84 -2.65
C ILE A 471 7.98 -15.26 -3.84
N ARG A 472 8.95 -16.12 -3.65
CA ARG A 472 9.78 -16.63 -4.73
C ARG A 472 8.94 -17.37 -5.79
N GLN A 473 8.03 -18.24 -5.38
CA GLN A 473 7.09 -18.93 -6.27
C GLN A 473 6.22 -17.95 -7.05
N ALA A 474 5.70 -16.89 -6.38
CA ALA A 474 4.91 -15.87 -7.05
C ALA A 474 5.74 -15.12 -8.10
N ARG A 475 6.94 -14.66 -7.76
CA ARG A 475 7.85 -13.96 -8.68
C ARG A 475 8.24 -14.83 -9.88
N GLU A 476 8.58 -16.08 -9.66
CA GLU A 476 8.92 -17.03 -10.72
C GLU A 476 7.73 -17.23 -11.68
N TYR A 477 6.54 -17.39 -11.15
CA TYR A 477 5.32 -17.52 -11.95
C TYR A 477 5.05 -16.26 -12.79
N LEU A 478 5.09 -15.07 -12.17
CA LEU A 478 4.84 -13.80 -12.85
C LEU A 478 5.88 -13.55 -13.97
N ALA A 479 7.14 -13.83 -13.69
CA ALA A 479 8.21 -13.73 -14.70
C ALA A 479 8.00 -14.70 -15.88
N GLN A 480 7.56 -15.95 -15.61
CA GLN A 480 7.22 -16.91 -16.65
C GLN A 480 6.03 -16.46 -17.48
N GLN A 481 4.96 -15.92 -16.85
CA GLN A 481 3.81 -15.40 -17.57
C GLN A 481 4.20 -14.24 -18.49
N LYS A 482 5.04 -13.33 -18.02
CA LYS A 482 5.57 -12.23 -18.83
C LYS A 482 6.34 -12.73 -20.04
N GLN A 483 7.28 -13.66 -19.82
CA GLN A 483 8.05 -14.27 -20.91
C GLN A 483 7.18 -15.01 -21.93
N GLN A 484 6.11 -15.69 -21.46
CA GLN A 484 5.19 -16.39 -22.36
C GLN A 484 4.42 -15.39 -23.24
N ARG A 485 3.87 -14.29 -22.66
CA ARG A 485 3.20 -13.24 -23.45
C ARG A 485 4.13 -12.63 -24.52
N GLU A 486 5.36 -12.35 -24.17
CA GLU A 486 6.38 -11.84 -25.11
C GLU A 486 6.65 -12.84 -26.24
N ALA A 487 6.75 -14.12 -25.92
CA ALA A 487 6.97 -15.19 -26.92
C ALA A 487 5.75 -15.38 -27.84
N ASP A 488 4.53 -15.39 -27.28
CA ASP A 488 3.29 -15.54 -28.05
C ASP A 488 3.11 -14.37 -29.02
N TYR A 489 3.42 -13.16 -28.58
CA TYR A 489 3.41 -11.98 -29.44
C TYR A 489 4.40 -12.12 -30.60
N LEU A 490 5.66 -12.49 -30.34
CA LEU A 490 6.68 -12.68 -31.37
C LEU A 490 6.28 -13.76 -32.39
N ALA A 491 5.66 -14.84 -31.94
CA ALA A 491 5.13 -15.88 -32.80
C ALA A 491 4.04 -15.35 -33.76
N ALA A 492 3.06 -14.60 -33.22
CA ALA A 492 1.99 -14.02 -33.99
C ALA A 492 2.49 -13.02 -35.05
N VAL A 493 3.48 -12.19 -34.73
CA VAL A 493 4.15 -11.28 -35.69
C VAL A 493 4.82 -12.06 -36.82
N THR A 494 5.53 -13.14 -36.50
CA THR A 494 6.24 -13.96 -37.49
C THR A 494 5.26 -14.63 -38.47
N GLU A 495 4.18 -15.22 -37.96
CA GLU A 495 3.11 -15.82 -38.77
C GLU A 495 2.47 -14.79 -39.72
N THR A 496 2.24 -13.56 -39.24
CA THR A 496 1.67 -12.48 -40.05
C THR A 496 2.65 -12.05 -41.18
N GLN A 497 3.95 -12.06 -40.91
CA GLN A 497 4.98 -11.74 -41.93
C GLN A 497 5.13 -12.84 -43.00
N GLU A 498 4.96 -14.11 -42.62
CA GLU A 498 5.03 -15.24 -43.56
C GLU A 498 3.77 -15.34 -44.43
N ALA A 499 2.64 -14.81 -43.95
CA ALA A 499 1.36 -14.83 -44.68
C ALA A 499 1.18 -13.65 -45.64
N ALA A 500 2.00 -12.59 -45.54
CA ALA A 500 1.97 -11.38 -46.39
C ALA A 500 2.92 -11.46 -47.55
#